data_de0b90690a5738a3648829a2a1aa6c85
#
_entry.id   de0b90690a5738a3648829a2a1aa6c85
#
_cell.length_a   1.000
_cell.length_b   1.000
_cell.length_c   1.000
_cell.angle_alpha   90.00
_cell.angle_beta   90.00
_cell.angle_gamma   90.00
#
_symmetry.space_group_name_H-M   'P 1'
#
loop_
_entity.id
_entity.type
_entity.pdbx_description
1 polymer ?
#
loop_
_entity_poly.entity_id
_entity_poly.type
_entity_poly.pdbx_seq_one_letter_code
_entity_poly.pdbx_strand_id
1 'polypeptide(L)'
;MGRGAILKFIFSLVWLMAVASPAFAADGQANAGANDPRMNQLYAVGGEQTCLKCHNSPPVNLILQTPMAVKGDLHSPFGQQGCESCHGPSADHAAGKMTPDGKLILPPILFKKPLIEGYDVSPVDKRNEVCLSCHQAGLRMNWQGSEMQKAGVACADCHTSHAAKDPVLVKATQPDKCFTCHAQQRAESFEYSHHPIREGKVVCSDCHNPHGSPAADHLLKEFTVNETCYNCHAEKRGPMLWEHQPVRENCLNCHTPHGSNEAHLMKERMNFLCSSCHSDTSTRNGSGGAFGGRGSIPYHSATGNSAFNSALANPRQCLNCHSQIHGSNSPAGAFFFR
;
A
#
# COMPACT_ATOMS: atom_id res chain seq x y z
N MET A 1 -6.22 -47.85 71.04
CA MET A 1 -5.86 -48.61 69.84
C MET A 1 -5.63 -47.61 68.71
N GLY A 2 -4.36 -47.32 68.48
CA GLY A 2 -3.93 -46.31 67.55
C GLY A 2 -3.58 -46.87 66.16
N ARG A 3 -3.54 -46.03 65.17
CA ARG A 3 -2.85 -46.13 63.91
C ARG A 3 -2.85 -44.74 63.30
N GLY A 4 -1.81 -44.01 63.22
CA GLY A 4 -0.56 -44.02 62.52
C GLY A 4 -0.79 -43.60 61.06
N ALA A 5 -0.87 -42.28 60.77
CA ALA A 5 -0.93 -41.75 59.41
C ALA A 5 0.48 -41.33 58.96
N ILE A 6 1.01 -41.99 57.93
CA ILE A 6 2.29 -41.74 57.30
C ILE A 6 2.12 -40.56 56.29
N LEU A 7 2.79 -39.45 56.59
CA LEU A 7 2.86 -38.28 55.72
C LEU A 7 3.93 -38.50 54.66
N LYS A 8 3.51 -38.68 53.40
CA LYS A 8 4.44 -38.73 52.26
C LYS A 8 4.72 -37.32 51.74
N PHE A 9 5.94 -36.85 52.00
CA PHE A 9 6.48 -35.66 51.35
C PHE A 9 6.79 -35.99 49.89
N ILE A 10 6.09 -35.35 48.98
CA ILE A 10 6.44 -35.33 47.56
C ILE A 10 7.27 -34.09 47.31
N PHE A 11 8.57 -34.28 47.09
CA PHE A 11 9.47 -33.24 46.57
C PHE A 11 9.14 -33.00 45.10
N SER A 12 8.46 -31.89 44.82
CA SER A 12 8.35 -31.39 43.45
C SER A 12 9.65 -30.68 43.07
N LEU A 13 10.43 -31.31 42.22
CA LEU A 13 11.58 -30.71 41.56
C LEU A 13 11.07 -29.74 40.49
N VAL A 14 11.04 -28.46 40.80
CA VAL A 14 10.79 -27.40 39.80
C VAL A 14 12.06 -27.23 38.97
N TRP A 15 12.03 -27.76 37.75
CA TRP A 15 13.05 -27.49 36.77
C TRP A 15 12.86 -26.04 36.27
N LEU A 16 13.73 -25.15 36.70
CA LEU A 16 13.87 -23.80 36.15
C LEU A 16 14.56 -23.94 34.79
N MET A 17 13.78 -24.02 33.71
CA MET A 17 14.31 -23.77 32.37
C MET A 17 14.63 -22.28 32.27
N ALA A 18 15.91 -21.95 32.38
CA ALA A 18 16.40 -20.65 31.96
C ALA A 18 16.26 -20.56 30.45
N VAL A 19 15.19 -19.89 29.98
CA VAL A 19 15.06 -19.49 28.58
C VAL A 19 16.11 -18.40 28.38
N ALA A 20 17.26 -18.76 27.80
CA ALA A 20 18.20 -17.82 27.28
C ALA A 20 17.54 -17.11 26.11
N SER A 21 16.99 -15.92 26.36
CA SER A 21 16.59 -15.02 25.30
C SER A 21 17.84 -14.70 24.49
N PRO A 22 17.85 -14.86 23.16
CA PRO A 22 18.91 -14.31 22.35
C PRO A 22 18.90 -12.80 22.59
N ALA A 23 19.95 -12.29 23.22
CA ALA A 23 20.22 -10.88 23.17
C ALA A 23 20.39 -10.55 21.69
N PHE A 24 19.38 -9.89 21.10
CA PHE A 24 19.60 -9.15 19.88
C PHE A 24 20.72 -8.15 20.22
N ALA A 25 21.90 -8.43 19.72
CA ALA A 25 22.94 -7.45 19.66
C ALA A 25 22.29 -6.26 18.91
N ALA A 26 21.98 -5.21 19.63
CA ALA A 26 21.83 -3.90 19.04
C ALA A 26 23.18 -3.65 18.40
N ASP A 27 23.26 -3.85 17.08
CA ASP A 27 24.39 -3.41 16.31
C ASP A 27 24.60 -1.96 16.69
N GLY A 28 25.71 -1.71 17.34
CA GLY A 28 26.13 -0.38 17.74
C GLY A 28 26.20 0.47 16.49
N GLN A 29 25.12 1.19 16.21
CA GLN A 29 25.23 2.43 15.46
C GLN A 29 26.13 3.32 16.32
N ALA A 30 27.43 3.12 16.11
CA ALA A 30 28.44 4.04 16.60
C ALA A 30 27.90 5.44 16.31
N ASN A 31 28.01 6.32 17.28
CA ASN A 31 27.75 7.75 17.19
C ASN A 31 28.63 8.38 16.10
N ALA A 32 28.40 8.02 14.85
CA ALA A 32 29.10 8.58 13.69
C ALA A 32 28.70 10.06 13.45
N GLY A 33 27.67 10.54 14.16
CA GLY A 33 27.16 11.91 13.97
C GLY A 33 27.94 13.01 14.72
N ALA A 34 28.63 12.70 15.82
CA ALA A 34 29.24 13.75 16.65
C ALA A 34 30.51 14.38 16.01
N ASN A 35 31.12 13.72 15.04
CA ASN A 35 32.35 14.18 14.36
C ASN A 35 32.20 14.28 12.83
N ASP A 36 31.00 14.17 12.31
CA ASP A 36 30.78 14.34 10.86
C ASP A 36 30.91 15.83 10.50
N PRO A 37 31.92 16.23 9.73
CA PRO A 37 32.16 17.64 9.41
C PRO A 37 30.99 18.25 8.61
N ARG A 38 30.16 17.42 7.99
CA ARG A 38 28.96 17.87 7.29
C ARG A 38 27.91 18.48 8.20
N MET A 39 27.84 18.04 9.48
CA MET A 39 26.80 18.45 10.43
C MET A 39 27.11 19.80 11.09
N ASN A 40 28.33 20.31 11.00
CA ASN A 40 28.78 21.53 11.65
C ASN A 40 28.92 22.71 10.70
N GLN A 41 28.40 22.63 9.49
CA GLN A 41 28.45 23.70 8.51
C GLN A 41 27.50 24.86 8.87
N LEU A 42 27.84 26.06 8.43
CA LEU A 42 26.95 27.23 8.45
C LEU A 42 26.16 27.27 7.13
N TYR A 43 25.09 28.07 7.11
CA TYR A 43 24.39 28.40 5.87
C TYR A 43 25.27 29.25 4.96
N ALA A 44 25.21 28.98 3.64
CA ALA A 44 25.98 29.68 2.65
C ALA A 44 25.50 31.13 2.47
N VAL A 45 26.42 32.05 2.49
CA VAL A 45 26.12 33.47 2.19
C VAL A 45 25.68 33.58 0.72
N GLY A 46 24.53 34.24 0.49
CA GLY A 46 23.97 34.37 -0.86
C GLY A 46 22.93 33.33 -1.24
N GLY A 47 22.60 32.44 -0.32
CA GLY A 47 21.52 31.43 -0.49
C GLY A 47 21.69 30.55 -1.74
N GLU A 48 20.60 30.25 -2.43
CA GLU A 48 20.59 29.39 -3.61
C GLU A 48 21.49 29.89 -4.76
N GLN A 49 21.76 31.20 -4.86
CA GLN A 49 22.63 31.77 -5.90
C GLN A 49 24.07 31.25 -5.76
N THR A 50 24.49 30.95 -4.53
CA THR A 50 25.81 30.35 -4.30
C THR A 50 25.87 28.91 -4.85
N CYS A 51 24.80 28.14 -4.65
CA CYS A 51 24.70 26.76 -5.16
C CYS A 51 24.62 26.71 -6.69
N LEU A 52 23.85 27.64 -7.29
CA LEU A 52 23.62 27.71 -8.72
C LEU A 52 24.85 28.10 -9.55
N LYS A 53 25.93 28.58 -8.92
CA LYS A 53 27.21 28.80 -9.65
C LYS A 53 27.77 27.49 -10.21
N CYS A 54 27.51 26.36 -9.56
CA CYS A 54 27.97 25.04 -9.96
C CYS A 54 26.80 24.11 -10.37
N HIS A 55 25.64 24.24 -9.72
CA HIS A 55 24.47 23.36 -9.89
C HIS A 55 23.38 23.99 -10.77
N ASN A 56 23.74 24.54 -11.89
CA ASN A 56 22.82 25.30 -12.75
C ASN A 56 22.34 24.53 -14.01
N SER A 57 22.49 23.22 -14.03
CA SER A 57 22.06 22.35 -15.14
C SER A 57 20.96 21.38 -14.72
N PRO A 58 20.13 20.90 -15.68
CA PRO A 58 19.18 19.83 -15.39
C PRO A 58 19.89 18.54 -14.88
N PRO A 59 19.23 17.80 -13.96
CA PRO A 59 17.89 18.07 -13.43
C PRO A 59 17.88 19.09 -12.27
N VAL A 60 19.03 19.49 -11.70
CA VAL A 60 19.08 20.24 -10.45
C VAL A 60 18.31 21.56 -10.53
N ASN A 61 18.53 22.35 -11.57
CA ASN A 61 17.90 23.66 -11.75
C ASN A 61 16.39 23.58 -12.09
N LEU A 62 15.83 22.42 -12.40
CA LEU A 62 14.39 22.28 -12.66
C LEU A 62 13.53 22.52 -11.40
N ILE A 63 14.11 22.46 -10.21
CA ILE A 63 13.40 22.83 -8.98
C ILE A 63 12.90 24.28 -9.04
N LEU A 64 13.60 25.16 -9.77
CA LEU A 64 13.22 26.57 -9.93
C LEU A 64 11.89 26.76 -10.68
N GLN A 65 11.39 25.69 -11.33
CA GLN A 65 10.10 25.68 -12.03
C GLN A 65 8.97 25.08 -11.16
N THR A 66 9.24 24.78 -9.90
CA THR A 66 8.28 24.16 -8.97
C THR A 66 7.75 25.17 -7.98
N PRO A 67 6.59 24.91 -7.33
CA PRO A 67 6.08 25.72 -6.24
C PRO A 67 7.05 25.88 -5.05
N MET A 68 7.99 24.96 -4.88
CA MET A 68 8.99 25.03 -3.81
C MET A 68 9.99 26.18 -4.01
N ALA A 69 10.11 26.72 -5.22
CA ALA A 69 11.02 27.80 -5.53
C ALA A 69 10.42 29.22 -5.44
N VAL A 70 9.23 29.37 -4.85
CA VAL A 70 8.55 30.67 -4.69
C VAL A 70 9.20 31.46 -3.56
N LYS A 71 10.07 32.41 -3.87
CA LYS A 71 10.83 33.19 -2.90
C LYS A 71 9.98 34.13 -2.00
N GLY A 72 8.82 34.54 -2.49
CA GLY A 72 7.91 35.41 -1.75
C GLY A 72 7.02 34.69 -0.73
N ASP A 73 7.07 33.38 -0.71
CA ASP A 73 6.30 32.56 0.21
C ASP A 73 7.21 31.98 1.31
N LEU A 74 7.04 32.42 2.53
CA LEU A 74 7.81 31.94 3.68
C LEU A 74 7.54 30.48 4.04
N HIS A 75 6.50 29.89 3.48
CA HIS A 75 6.22 28.45 3.62
C HIS A 75 6.95 27.60 2.56
N SER A 76 7.49 28.22 1.53
CA SER A 76 8.29 27.52 0.54
C SER A 76 9.76 27.38 0.99
N PRO A 77 10.47 26.31 0.58
CA PRO A 77 11.90 26.17 0.83
C PRO A 77 12.73 27.40 0.37
N PHE A 78 12.40 27.98 -0.79
CA PHE A 78 13.12 29.11 -1.35
C PHE A 78 12.73 30.44 -0.73
N GLY A 79 11.62 30.52 0.00
CA GLY A 79 11.32 31.66 0.89
C GLY A 79 12.06 31.60 2.22
N GLN A 80 12.72 30.48 2.53
CA GLN A 80 13.53 30.27 3.74
C GLN A 80 15.02 30.24 3.39
N GLN A 81 15.60 29.04 3.23
CA GLN A 81 17.03 28.80 3.02
C GLN A 81 17.37 28.27 1.61
N GLY A 82 16.43 28.31 0.70
CA GLY A 82 16.63 27.82 -0.68
C GLY A 82 16.98 26.32 -0.74
N CYS A 83 18.06 26.00 -1.42
CA CYS A 83 18.54 24.62 -1.54
C CYS A 83 18.85 23.99 -0.17
N GLU A 84 19.35 24.80 0.76
CA GLU A 84 19.76 24.36 2.10
C GLU A 84 18.57 24.04 3.01
N SER A 85 17.35 24.46 2.66
CA SER A 85 16.13 24.01 3.36
C SER A 85 15.94 22.49 3.29
N CYS A 86 16.47 21.87 2.23
CA CYS A 86 16.40 20.42 2.05
C CYS A 86 17.74 19.71 2.27
N HIS A 87 18.84 20.32 1.84
CA HIS A 87 20.17 19.73 1.90
C HIS A 87 20.93 20.04 3.20
N GLY A 88 20.41 20.98 4.00
CA GLY A 88 21.05 21.46 5.23
C GLY A 88 22.15 22.48 4.96
N PRO A 89 22.70 23.10 6.02
CA PRO A 89 23.77 24.12 5.97
C PRO A 89 24.98 23.61 5.20
N SER A 90 25.47 24.34 4.20
CA SER A 90 26.45 23.83 3.23
C SER A 90 27.51 24.88 2.82
N ALA A 91 27.83 25.83 3.71
CA ALA A 91 28.84 26.87 3.43
C ALA A 91 30.21 26.27 3.11
N ASP A 92 30.61 25.23 3.83
CA ASP A 92 31.90 24.57 3.63
C ASP A 92 31.95 23.80 2.29
N HIS A 93 30.84 23.16 1.92
CA HIS A 93 30.69 22.60 0.58
C HIS A 93 30.83 23.67 -0.51
N ALA A 94 30.08 24.75 -0.37
CA ALA A 94 30.09 25.85 -1.34
C ALA A 94 31.46 26.55 -1.45
N ALA A 95 32.25 26.52 -0.39
CA ALA A 95 33.62 27.05 -0.36
C ALA A 95 34.66 26.06 -0.88
N GLY A 96 34.25 24.82 -1.25
CA GLY A 96 35.17 23.77 -1.71
C GLY A 96 36.10 23.22 -0.64
N LYS A 97 35.70 23.31 0.64
CA LYS A 97 36.53 22.80 1.75
C LYS A 97 36.63 21.28 1.71
N MET A 98 37.80 20.80 2.10
CA MET A 98 38.13 19.38 2.17
C MET A 98 38.16 18.90 3.62
N THR A 99 37.86 17.65 3.81
CA THR A 99 38.12 16.90 5.05
C THR A 99 39.61 16.67 5.23
N PRO A 100 40.11 16.31 6.43
CA PRO A 100 41.52 15.99 6.63
C PRO A 100 42.07 14.87 5.74
N ASP A 101 41.21 13.97 5.31
CA ASP A 101 41.52 12.88 4.37
C ASP A 101 41.37 13.26 2.89
N GLY A 102 41.23 14.57 2.62
CA GLY A 102 41.25 15.11 1.25
C GLY A 102 39.95 14.93 0.44
N LYS A 103 38.82 14.68 1.08
CA LYS A 103 37.51 14.59 0.42
C LYS A 103 36.75 15.90 0.52
N LEU A 104 36.04 16.28 -0.55
CA LEU A 104 35.16 17.44 -0.51
C LEU A 104 34.09 17.26 0.57
N ILE A 105 33.93 18.24 1.46
CA ILE A 105 32.82 18.25 2.43
C ILE A 105 31.52 18.42 1.67
N LEU A 106 30.58 17.46 1.82
CA LEU A 106 29.28 17.48 1.18
C LEU A 106 28.20 18.10 2.08
N PRO A 107 27.02 18.45 1.55
CA PRO A 107 25.85 18.81 2.35
C PRO A 107 25.48 17.72 3.38
N PRO A 108 24.89 18.09 4.52
CA PRO A 108 24.49 17.12 5.56
C PRO A 108 23.49 16.06 5.06
N ILE A 109 22.56 16.47 4.21
CA ILE A 109 21.49 15.58 3.71
C ILE A 109 21.72 15.24 2.24
N LEU A 110 21.97 13.95 1.99
CA LEU A 110 22.17 13.38 0.67
C LEU A 110 20.99 12.47 0.31
N PHE A 111 20.23 12.87 -0.70
CA PHE A 111 19.06 12.10 -1.17
C PHE A 111 19.41 10.98 -2.15
N LYS A 112 20.60 11.04 -2.74
CA LYS A 112 21.16 9.99 -3.62
C LYS A 112 22.63 9.78 -3.29
N LYS A 113 23.13 8.60 -3.60
CA LYS A 113 24.55 8.32 -3.48
C LYS A 113 25.35 9.28 -4.36
N PRO A 114 26.28 10.06 -3.79
CA PRO A 114 27.09 10.97 -4.59
C PRO A 114 28.14 10.21 -5.41
N LEU A 115 28.72 10.89 -6.39
CA LEU A 115 29.83 10.34 -7.20
C LEU A 115 31.16 10.32 -6.43
N ILE A 116 31.22 11.02 -5.30
CA ILE A 116 32.41 11.09 -4.45
C ILE A 116 32.41 9.87 -3.53
N GLU A 117 33.46 9.08 -3.58
CA GLU A 117 33.61 7.89 -2.75
C GLU A 117 33.70 8.24 -1.25
N GLY A 118 33.23 7.32 -0.41
CA GLY A 118 33.25 7.45 1.04
C GLY A 118 32.08 8.21 1.62
N TYR A 119 31.06 8.54 0.81
CA TYR A 119 29.79 9.07 1.27
C TYR A 119 28.64 8.18 0.82
N ASP A 120 27.72 7.94 1.71
CA ASP A 120 26.48 7.23 1.44
C ASP A 120 25.28 8.17 1.49
N VAL A 121 24.16 7.70 0.93
CA VAL A 121 22.88 8.37 1.05
C VAL A 121 22.50 8.51 2.53
N SER A 122 21.92 9.65 2.90
CA SER A 122 21.47 9.87 4.28
C SER A 122 20.40 8.85 4.70
N PRO A 123 20.32 8.48 5.98
CA PRO A 123 19.27 7.59 6.49
C PRO A 123 17.87 8.05 6.06
N VAL A 124 16.98 7.08 5.82
CA VAL A 124 15.62 7.32 5.33
C VAL A 124 14.88 8.31 6.21
N ASP A 125 14.96 8.15 7.54
CA ASP A 125 14.27 9.01 8.48
C ASP A 125 14.75 10.47 8.37
N LYS A 126 16.07 10.68 8.23
CA LYS A 126 16.63 12.01 8.03
C LYS A 126 16.17 12.68 6.74
N ARG A 127 16.11 11.92 5.64
CA ARG A 127 15.57 12.39 4.37
C ARG A 127 14.08 12.73 4.46
N ASN A 128 13.31 11.91 5.20
CA ASN A 128 11.87 12.11 5.39
C ASN A 128 11.56 13.27 6.33
N GLU A 129 12.33 13.46 7.41
CA GLU A 129 12.20 14.61 8.33
C GLU A 129 12.21 15.93 7.57
N VAL A 130 13.08 16.08 6.58
CA VAL A 130 13.14 17.28 5.73
C VAL A 130 11.80 17.59 5.07
N CYS A 131 11.17 16.59 4.49
CA CYS A 131 9.87 16.78 3.82
C CYS A 131 8.75 16.99 4.84
N LEU A 132 8.76 16.19 5.91
CA LEU A 132 7.73 16.21 6.96
C LEU A 132 7.80 17.48 7.84
N SER A 133 8.88 18.26 7.81
CA SER A 133 8.92 19.57 8.49
C SER A 133 7.83 20.51 7.98
N CYS A 134 7.38 20.34 6.73
CA CYS A 134 6.33 21.14 6.11
C CYS A 134 5.13 20.30 5.66
N HIS A 135 5.36 19.09 5.15
CA HIS A 135 4.33 18.23 4.53
C HIS A 135 3.70 17.24 5.53
N GLN A 136 2.94 17.74 6.52
CA GLN A 136 2.30 16.93 7.58
C GLN A 136 0.78 16.77 7.42
N ALA A 137 0.14 17.65 6.67
CA ALA A 137 -1.32 17.73 6.61
C ALA A 137 -1.94 16.89 5.45
N GLY A 138 -3.25 16.70 5.52
CA GLY A 138 -4.04 16.01 4.51
C GLY A 138 -3.70 14.52 4.44
N LEU A 139 -3.59 13.98 3.25
CA LEU A 139 -3.34 12.55 3.04
C LEU A 139 -2.01 12.03 3.63
N ARG A 140 -1.09 12.93 4.05
CA ARG A 140 0.20 12.58 4.63
C ARG A 140 0.17 12.43 6.15
N MET A 141 -0.92 12.84 6.80
CA MET A 141 -1.07 12.74 8.27
C MET A 141 -0.94 11.31 8.81
N ASN A 142 -1.20 10.31 7.98
CA ASN A 142 -1.10 8.89 8.33
C ASN A 142 0.27 8.28 7.99
N TRP A 143 1.27 9.08 7.61
CA TRP A 143 2.60 8.58 7.26
C TRP A 143 3.26 7.84 8.42
N GLN A 144 3.18 8.39 9.62
CA GLN A 144 3.78 7.79 10.80
C GLN A 144 3.09 6.44 11.12
N GLY A 145 3.88 5.38 11.13
CA GLY A 145 3.40 4.03 11.35
C GLY A 145 2.81 3.35 10.10
N SER A 146 2.81 4.03 8.95
CA SER A 146 2.34 3.45 7.69
C SER A 146 3.21 2.28 7.23
N GLU A 147 2.66 1.43 6.36
CA GLU A 147 3.37 0.31 5.74
C GLU A 147 4.59 0.79 4.93
N MET A 148 4.45 1.90 4.20
CA MET A 148 5.55 2.48 3.43
C MET A 148 6.68 2.99 4.32
N GLN A 149 6.35 3.64 5.45
CA GLN A 149 7.39 4.04 6.42
C GLN A 149 8.10 2.82 7.02
N LYS A 150 7.34 1.81 7.45
CA LYS A 150 7.90 0.56 8.00
C LYS A 150 8.77 -0.19 7.01
N ALA A 151 8.43 -0.11 5.72
CA ALA A 151 9.23 -0.68 4.63
C ALA A 151 10.50 0.14 4.31
N GLY A 152 10.75 1.24 5.03
CA GLY A 152 11.94 2.08 4.82
C GLY A 152 11.90 2.89 3.52
N VAL A 153 10.71 3.25 3.03
CA VAL A 153 10.56 4.06 1.82
C VAL A 153 10.79 5.54 2.15
N ALA A 154 11.64 6.19 1.37
CA ALA A 154 11.81 7.62 1.46
C ALA A 154 10.83 8.37 0.56
N CYS A 155 10.43 9.56 0.97
CA CYS A 155 9.60 10.45 0.14
C CYS A 155 10.22 10.65 -1.26
N ALA A 156 11.55 10.81 -1.30
CA ALA A 156 12.32 10.97 -2.54
C ALA A 156 12.42 9.71 -3.41
N ASP A 157 12.02 8.55 -2.92
CA ASP A 157 11.99 7.32 -3.75
C ASP A 157 10.81 7.35 -4.73
N CYS A 158 9.74 8.07 -4.35
CA CYS A 158 8.57 8.30 -5.19
C CYS A 158 8.56 9.70 -5.83
N HIS A 159 8.84 10.73 -5.02
CA HIS A 159 8.78 12.13 -5.43
C HIS A 159 10.10 12.63 -6.01
N THR A 160 10.02 13.43 -7.05
CA THR A 160 11.18 14.04 -7.71
C THR A 160 11.11 15.55 -7.60
N SER A 161 11.68 16.11 -6.52
CA SER A 161 11.65 17.57 -6.24
C SER A 161 12.39 18.38 -7.31
N HIS A 162 13.37 17.79 -7.99
CA HIS A 162 14.12 18.38 -9.09
C HIS A 162 13.52 18.08 -10.47
N ALA A 163 12.19 18.00 -10.56
CA ALA A 163 11.47 17.91 -11.82
C ALA A 163 10.43 19.03 -11.91
N ALA A 164 10.32 19.68 -13.05
CA ALA A 164 9.32 20.74 -13.27
C ALA A 164 7.89 20.23 -13.04
N LYS A 165 7.65 18.96 -13.32
CA LYS A 165 6.44 18.22 -12.95
C LYS A 165 6.89 16.89 -12.36
N ASP A 166 6.50 16.64 -11.11
CA ASP A 166 6.81 15.39 -10.44
C ASP A 166 6.05 14.23 -11.12
N PRO A 167 6.75 13.22 -11.66
CA PRO A 167 6.12 12.13 -12.41
C PRO A 167 5.07 11.34 -11.61
N VAL A 168 5.23 11.22 -10.29
CA VAL A 168 4.26 10.49 -9.46
C VAL A 168 2.94 11.25 -9.29
N LEU A 169 2.92 12.55 -9.55
CA LEU A 169 1.71 13.40 -9.50
C LEU A 169 1.00 13.50 -10.85
N VAL A 170 1.59 12.96 -11.90
CA VAL A 170 1.00 12.96 -13.25
C VAL A 170 0.36 11.61 -13.53
N LYS A 171 -0.94 11.58 -13.82
CA LYS A 171 -1.70 10.33 -14.04
C LYS A 171 -1.02 9.38 -15.02
N ALA A 172 -0.52 9.90 -16.14
CA ALA A 172 0.09 9.08 -17.18
C ALA A 172 1.39 8.38 -16.75
N THR A 173 2.12 8.92 -15.78
CA THR A 173 3.44 8.42 -15.34
C THR A 173 3.43 7.86 -13.94
N GLN A 174 2.36 8.05 -13.17
CA GLN A 174 2.26 7.55 -11.80
C GLN A 174 2.39 6.03 -11.71
N PRO A 175 1.70 5.22 -12.54
CA PRO A 175 1.79 3.77 -12.45
C PRO A 175 3.22 3.25 -12.64
N ASP A 176 3.98 3.83 -13.57
CA ASP A 176 5.37 3.44 -13.80
C ASP A 176 6.23 3.59 -12.56
N LYS A 177 5.96 4.65 -11.76
CA LYS A 177 6.66 4.86 -10.50
C LYS A 177 6.33 3.79 -9.46
N CYS A 178 5.08 3.40 -9.35
CA CYS A 178 4.65 2.33 -8.44
C CYS A 178 5.20 0.97 -8.88
N PHE A 179 5.19 0.70 -10.16
CA PHE A 179 5.64 -0.55 -10.76
C PHE A 179 7.14 -0.81 -10.64
N THR A 180 7.94 0.16 -10.26
CA THR A 180 9.37 -0.07 -9.94
C THR A 180 9.56 -1.05 -8.79
N CYS A 181 8.60 -1.12 -7.85
CA CYS A 181 8.60 -2.03 -6.71
C CYS A 181 7.46 -3.04 -6.77
N HIS A 182 6.28 -2.65 -7.29
CA HIS A 182 5.08 -3.48 -7.35
C HIS A 182 4.99 -4.24 -8.70
N ALA A 183 5.94 -5.15 -8.93
CA ALA A 183 6.05 -5.90 -10.17
C ALA A 183 4.87 -6.84 -10.44
N GLN A 184 4.27 -7.41 -9.38
CA GLN A 184 3.10 -8.28 -9.49
C GLN A 184 1.90 -7.48 -10.02
N GLN A 185 1.58 -6.33 -9.42
CA GLN A 185 0.47 -5.49 -9.84
C GLN A 185 0.68 -4.95 -11.27
N ARG A 186 1.95 -4.75 -11.65
CA ARG A 186 2.28 -4.47 -13.05
C ARG A 186 1.88 -5.63 -13.96
N ALA A 187 2.27 -6.85 -13.63
CA ALA A 187 1.94 -8.03 -14.43
C ALA A 187 0.42 -8.22 -14.54
N GLU A 188 -0.30 -8.14 -13.40
CA GLU A 188 -1.75 -8.25 -13.36
C GLU A 188 -2.44 -7.20 -14.25
N SER A 189 -1.92 -5.97 -14.32
CA SER A 189 -2.49 -4.92 -15.19
C SER A 189 -2.41 -5.23 -16.69
N PHE A 190 -1.67 -6.26 -17.10
CA PHE A 190 -1.60 -6.74 -18.48
C PHE A 190 -2.48 -7.96 -18.76
N GLU A 191 -3.18 -8.46 -17.75
CA GLU A 191 -4.10 -9.57 -17.93
C GLU A 191 -5.33 -9.17 -18.78
N TYR A 192 -6.07 -10.17 -19.26
CA TYR A 192 -7.20 -9.98 -20.16
C TYR A 192 -8.25 -9.01 -19.61
N SER A 193 -8.60 -9.14 -18.35
CA SER A 193 -9.52 -8.26 -17.64
C SER A 193 -8.74 -7.46 -16.60
N HIS A 194 -8.77 -6.15 -16.67
CA HIS A 194 -8.05 -5.26 -15.73
C HIS A 194 -8.77 -3.92 -15.62
N HIS A 195 -8.53 -3.19 -14.54
CA HIS A 195 -8.88 -1.78 -14.51
C HIS A 195 -8.02 -1.01 -15.52
N PRO A 196 -8.56 0.06 -16.15
CA PRO A 196 -7.88 0.74 -17.26
C PRO A 196 -6.72 1.63 -16.78
N ILE A 197 -5.75 1.01 -16.12
CA ILE A 197 -4.53 1.65 -15.60
C ILE A 197 -3.61 2.00 -16.76
N ARG A 198 -3.40 1.05 -17.67
CA ARG A 198 -2.56 1.24 -18.86
C ARG A 198 -3.12 2.28 -19.83
N GLU A 199 -4.43 2.41 -19.84
CA GLU A 199 -5.17 3.38 -20.64
C GLU A 199 -5.21 4.77 -19.98
N GLY A 200 -4.57 4.93 -18.82
CA GLY A 200 -4.46 6.20 -18.10
C GLY A 200 -5.76 6.74 -17.52
N LYS A 201 -6.82 5.91 -17.44
CA LYS A 201 -8.12 6.32 -16.89
C LYS A 201 -8.16 6.17 -15.38
N VAL A 202 -7.52 5.13 -14.86
CA VAL A 202 -7.39 4.84 -13.43
C VAL A 202 -5.91 4.80 -13.08
N VAL A 203 -5.56 5.27 -11.90
CA VAL A 203 -4.20 5.22 -11.36
C VAL A 203 -4.19 4.63 -9.95
N CYS A 204 -3.02 4.22 -9.48
CA CYS A 204 -2.88 3.56 -8.19
C CYS A 204 -3.49 4.40 -7.05
N SER A 205 -3.25 5.72 -7.09
CA SER A 205 -3.76 6.64 -6.08
C SER A 205 -5.26 6.94 -6.18
N ASP A 206 -6.00 6.40 -7.16
CA ASP A 206 -7.47 6.51 -7.15
C ASP A 206 -8.07 5.59 -6.07
N CYS A 207 -7.42 4.46 -5.76
CA CYS A 207 -7.83 3.50 -4.74
C CYS A 207 -6.96 3.54 -3.47
N HIS A 208 -5.66 3.78 -3.61
CA HIS A 208 -4.68 3.71 -2.52
C HIS A 208 -4.18 5.09 -2.06
N ASN A 209 -3.88 5.21 -0.78
CA ASN A 209 -3.11 6.33 -0.24
C ASN A 209 -1.71 5.84 0.20
N PRO A 210 -0.66 6.03 -0.61
CA PRO A 210 0.69 5.55 -0.28
C PRO A 210 1.30 6.23 0.95
N HIS A 211 0.73 7.34 1.43
CA HIS A 211 1.20 8.02 2.63
C HIS A 211 0.63 7.45 3.93
N GLY A 212 -0.11 6.34 3.86
CA GLY A 212 -0.81 5.74 4.97
C GLY A 212 -2.31 5.91 4.86
N SER A 213 -3.03 5.02 5.49
CA SER A 213 -4.49 4.93 5.43
C SER A 213 -5.06 4.82 6.84
N PRO A 214 -6.24 5.36 7.10
CA PRO A 214 -6.99 5.05 8.30
C PRO A 214 -7.57 3.62 8.27
N ALA A 215 -7.69 3.02 7.07
CA ALA A 215 -8.08 1.62 6.91
C ALA A 215 -6.91 0.69 7.26
N ALA A 216 -7.24 -0.46 7.83
CA ALA A 216 -6.23 -1.41 8.31
C ALA A 216 -5.45 -2.08 7.18
N ASP A 217 -6.03 -2.20 5.97
CA ASP A 217 -5.51 -3.08 4.93
C ASP A 217 -5.17 -2.33 3.63
N HIS A 218 -4.02 -2.71 3.06
CA HIS A 218 -3.60 -2.38 1.69
C HIS A 218 -3.56 -0.89 1.34
N LEU A 219 -3.43 0.01 2.32
CA LEU A 219 -3.37 1.46 2.09
C LEU A 219 -4.57 2.01 1.30
N LEU A 220 -5.76 1.44 1.46
CA LEU A 220 -6.95 1.93 0.79
C LEU A 220 -7.32 3.33 1.30
N LYS A 221 -7.90 4.15 0.42
CA LYS A 221 -8.34 5.51 0.78
C LYS A 221 -9.51 5.51 1.75
N GLU A 222 -10.44 4.59 1.56
CA GLU A 222 -11.64 4.47 2.36
C GLU A 222 -11.48 3.41 3.45
N PHE A 223 -12.38 3.40 4.42
CA PHE A 223 -12.32 2.48 5.55
C PHE A 223 -12.52 1.01 5.18
N THR A 224 -13.22 0.76 4.07
CA THR A 224 -13.48 -0.59 3.58
C THR A 224 -13.16 -0.71 2.09
N VAL A 225 -12.95 -1.95 1.64
CA VAL A 225 -12.83 -2.28 0.22
C VAL A 225 -14.05 -1.78 -0.55
N ASN A 226 -15.24 -2.09 -0.05
CA ASN A 226 -16.48 -1.76 -0.73
C ASN A 226 -16.65 -0.24 -0.90
N GLU A 227 -16.37 0.56 0.13
CA GLU A 227 -16.43 2.02 0.01
C GLU A 227 -15.45 2.54 -1.04
N THR A 228 -14.25 1.96 -1.12
CA THR A 228 -13.28 2.32 -2.18
C THR A 228 -13.83 2.01 -3.58
N CYS A 229 -14.47 0.85 -3.75
CA CYS A 229 -15.08 0.47 -5.03
C CYS A 229 -16.26 1.38 -5.39
N TYR A 230 -17.09 1.75 -4.42
CA TYR A 230 -18.28 2.57 -4.62
C TYR A 230 -17.98 4.01 -5.04
N ASN A 231 -16.76 4.49 -4.90
CA ASN A 231 -16.38 5.81 -5.44
C ASN A 231 -16.57 5.90 -6.97
N CYS A 232 -16.50 4.75 -7.67
CA CYS A 232 -16.73 4.68 -9.11
C CYS A 232 -17.92 3.78 -9.46
N HIS A 233 -18.17 2.72 -8.68
CA HIS A 233 -19.23 1.73 -8.88
C HIS A 233 -20.43 1.97 -7.95
N ALA A 234 -20.91 3.22 -7.89
CA ALA A 234 -21.96 3.63 -6.99
C ALA A 234 -23.28 2.84 -7.19
N GLU A 235 -23.53 2.36 -8.42
CA GLU A 235 -24.70 1.56 -8.76
C GLU A 235 -24.71 0.18 -8.08
N LYS A 236 -23.58 -0.28 -7.53
CA LYS A 236 -23.49 -1.54 -6.78
C LYS A 236 -23.70 -1.36 -5.27
N ARG A 237 -23.75 -0.10 -4.81
CA ARG A 237 -23.89 0.20 -3.38
C ARG A 237 -25.27 -0.13 -2.83
N GLY A 238 -26.30 0.03 -3.63
CA GLY A 238 -27.67 -0.10 -3.18
C GLY A 238 -28.27 1.23 -2.68
N PRO A 239 -29.30 1.20 -1.83
CA PRO A 239 -29.87 0.01 -1.16
C PRO A 239 -30.57 -0.95 -2.12
N MET A 240 -30.42 -2.24 -1.89
CA MET A 240 -31.13 -3.29 -2.61
C MET A 240 -32.15 -3.94 -1.68
N LEU A 241 -33.32 -4.27 -2.21
CA LEU A 241 -34.35 -4.99 -1.46
C LEU A 241 -33.87 -6.40 -1.08
N TRP A 242 -33.14 -7.02 -2.00
CA TRP A 242 -32.52 -8.33 -1.83
C TRP A 242 -31.02 -8.19 -2.02
N GLU A 243 -30.28 -8.28 -0.92
CA GLU A 243 -28.83 -8.20 -0.93
C GLU A 243 -28.20 -9.59 -1.02
N HIS A 244 -27.13 -9.70 -1.80
CA HIS A 244 -26.28 -10.88 -1.78
C HIS A 244 -25.16 -10.69 -0.75
N GLN A 245 -25.15 -11.49 0.30
CA GLN A 245 -24.30 -11.29 1.47
C GLN A 245 -22.81 -11.13 1.12
N PRO A 246 -22.17 -11.96 0.28
CA PRO A 246 -20.77 -11.79 -0.08
C PRO A 246 -20.45 -10.44 -0.73
N VAL A 247 -21.40 -9.88 -1.50
CA VAL A 247 -21.26 -8.56 -2.14
C VAL A 247 -21.26 -7.46 -1.10
N ARG A 248 -22.17 -7.56 -0.13
CA ARG A 248 -22.24 -6.60 0.99
C ARG A 248 -21.00 -6.64 1.88
N GLU A 249 -20.40 -7.81 2.05
CA GLU A 249 -19.24 -7.99 2.92
C GLU A 249 -17.96 -7.46 2.26
N ASN A 250 -17.62 -7.95 1.05
CA ASN A 250 -16.38 -7.55 0.40
C ASN A 250 -16.42 -7.88 -1.11
N CYS A 251 -16.22 -6.88 -1.96
CA CYS A 251 -16.13 -7.04 -3.41
C CYS A 251 -15.01 -8.03 -3.80
N LEU A 252 -13.94 -8.11 -3.01
CA LEU A 252 -12.82 -9.02 -3.25
C LEU A 252 -13.18 -10.49 -2.94
N ASN A 253 -14.37 -10.80 -2.46
CA ASN A 253 -14.80 -12.20 -2.41
C ASN A 253 -14.87 -12.81 -3.81
N CYS A 254 -15.18 -12.01 -4.82
CA CYS A 254 -15.36 -12.43 -6.21
C CYS A 254 -14.38 -11.81 -7.19
N HIS A 255 -13.88 -10.60 -6.94
CA HIS A 255 -13.08 -9.83 -7.88
C HIS A 255 -11.62 -9.68 -7.45
N THR A 256 -10.72 -9.54 -8.44
CA THR A 256 -9.32 -9.15 -8.30
C THR A 256 -9.12 -7.78 -8.95
N PRO A 257 -8.84 -6.70 -8.20
CA PRO A 257 -8.94 -5.35 -8.74
C PRO A 257 -7.81 -4.96 -9.70
N HIS A 258 -6.66 -5.62 -9.66
CA HIS A 258 -5.53 -5.27 -10.51
C HIS A 258 -5.59 -5.94 -11.88
N GLY A 259 -6.03 -7.19 -11.93
CA GLY A 259 -6.16 -7.95 -13.16
C GLY A 259 -6.65 -9.36 -12.93
N SER A 260 -7.14 -9.99 -14.00
CA SER A 260 -7.59 -11.37 -14.05
C SER A 260 -7.59 -11.88 -15.48
N ASN A 261 -7.30 -13.17 -15.64
CA ASN A 261 -7.50 -13.86 -16.91
C ASN A 261 -8.97 -14.21 -17.18
N GLU A 262 -9.84 -14.00 -16.17
CA GLU A 262 -11.28 -14.18 -16.30
C GLU A 262 -11.99 -12.85 -16.53
N ALA A 263 -13.04 -12.84 -17.32
CA ALA A 263 -13.82 -11.63 -17.61
C ALA A 263 -14.35 -10.98 -16.32
N HIS A 264 -14.53 -9.66 -16.35
CA HIS A 264 -15.07 -8.87 -15.24
C HIS A 264 -14.23 -8.93 -13.95
N LEU A 265 -12.92 -9.11 -14.08
CA LEU A 265 -11.99 -9.19 -12.94
C LEU A 265 -12.34 -10.32 -11.95
N MET A 266 -12.91 -11.42 -12.43
CA MET A 266 -13.28 -12.53 -11.57
C MET A 266 -12.04 -13.29 -11.11
N LYS A 267 -12.02 -13.73 -9.84
CA LYS A 267 -10.93 -14.55 -9.28
C LYS A 267 -10.75 -15.87 -9.98
N GLU A 268 -11.87 -16.46 -10.38
CA GLU A 268 -11.95 -17.77 -10.99
C GLU A 268 -13.10 -17.82 -11.98
N ARG A 269 -13.15 -18.85 -12.80
CA ARG A 269 -14.31 -19.13 -13.64
C ARG A 269 -15.57 -19.16 -12.81
N MET A 270 -16.59 -18.51 -13.30
CA MET A 270 -17.81 -18.24 -12.56
C MET A 270 -18.45 -19.48 -11.94
N ASN A 271 -18.46 -20.61 -12.66
CA ASN A 271 -19.04 -21.85 -12.12
C ASN A 271 -18.30 -22.34 -10.88
N PHE A 272 -16.96 -22.28 -10.89
CA PHE A 272 -16.14 -22.66 -9.73
C PHE A 272 -16.33 -21.66 -8.59
N LEU A 273 -16.31 -20.38 -8.88
CA LEU A 273 -16.49 -19.34 -7.88
C LEU A 273 -17.85 -19.45 -7.18
N CYS A 274 -18.94 -19.62 -7.93
CA CYS A 274 -20.26 -19.79 -7.33
C CYS A 274 -20.33 -21.08 -6.51
N SER A 275 -19.72 -22.16 -7.00
CA SER A 275 -19.72 -23.47 -6.32
C SER A 275 -18.90 -23.50 -5.04
N SER A 276 -17.99 -22.56 -4.84
CA SER A 276 -17.23 -22.47 -3.59
C SER A 276 -18.14 -22.22 -2.36
N CYS A 277 -19.28 -21.56 -2.57
CA CYS A 277 -20.29 -21.31 -1.53
C CYS A 277 -21.60 -22.09 -1.79
N HIS A 278 -21.98 -22.28 -3.04
CA HIS A 278 -23.21 -22.97 -3.47
C HIS A 278 -22.90 -24.40 -3.90
N SER A 279 -22.49 -25.24 -2.95
CA SER A 279 -22.15 -26.64 -3.22
C SER A 279 -23.38 -27.56 -3.20
N ASP A 280 -23.37 -28.63 -4.01
CA ASP A 280 -24.46 -29.61 -4.12
C ASP A 280 -24.73 -30.43 -2.86
N THR A 281 -23.82 -30.44 -1.90
CA THR A 281 -23.97 -31.23 -0.69
C THR A 281 -25.16 -30.83 0.19
N SER A 282 -25.68 -29.63 -0.05
CA SER A 282 -26.84 -29.10 0.67
C SER A 282 -28.19 -29.70 0.23
N THR A 283 -28.21 -30.39 -0.90
CA THR A 283 -29.45 -30.89 -1.51
C THR A 283 -29.81 -32.32 -1.08
N ARG A 284 -28.85 -33.05 -0.53
CA ARG A 284 -29.00 -34.49 -0.31
C ARG A 284 -29.98 -34.89 0.80
N ASN A 285 -30.26 -34.01 1.76
CA ASN A 285 -31.03 -34.34 2.97
C ASN A 285 -32.23 -33.45 3.29
N GLY A 286 -32.66 -32.58 2.37
CA GLY A 286 -33.80 -31.67 2.64
C GLY A 286 -33.61 -30.71 3.82
N SER A 287 -32.51 -30.83 4.54
CA SER A 287 -32.10 -29.95 5.63
C SER A 287 -31.19 -28.89 5.04
N GLY A 288 -31.60 -27.65 5.21
CA GLY A 288 -30.97 -26.49 4.62
C GLY A 288 -29.47 -26.47 4.75
N GLY A 289 -28.80 -26.29 3.62
CA GLY A 289 -27.40 -25.92 3.60
C GLY A 289 -27.17 -24.67 4.43
N ALA A 290 -25.92 -24.25 4.59
CA ALA A 290 -25.50 -23.13 5.43
C ALA A 290 -26.29 -21.82 5.20
N PHE A 291 -27.11 -21.76 4.20
CA PHE A 291 -28.00 -20.64 3.83
C PHE A 291 -29.51 -20.98 3.90
N GLY A 292 -29.93 -21.79 4.85
CA GLY A 292 -31.34 -21.96 5.18
C GLY A 292 -32.21 -22.66 4.13
N GLY A 293 -31.83 -23.85 3.71
CA GLY A 293 -32.76 -24.77 3.04
C GLY A 293 -33.22 -24.47 1.62
N ARG A 294 -32.78 -23.36 1.02
CA ARG A 294 -33.14 -22.97 -0.35
C ARG A 294 -31.95 -22.86 -1.30
N GLY A 295 -30.80 -23.37 -0.88
CA GLY A 295 -29.56 -23.32 -1.67
C GLY A 295 -29.42 -24.41 -2.73
N SER A 296 -30.42 -25.27 -2.91
CA SER A 296 -30.42 -26.15 -4.07
C SER A 296 -30.62 -25.31 -5.31
N ILE A 297 -29.63 -25.31 -6.19
CA ILE A 297 -29.86 -24.87 -7.55
C ILE A 297 -30.95 -25.82 -8.07
N PRO A 298 -32.21 -25.36 -8.22
CA PRO A 298 -33.26 -26.20 -8.74
C PRO A 298 -33.08 -26.33 -10.24
N TYR A 299 -31.95 -26.89 -10.66
CA TYR A 299 -31.87 -27.37 -12.01
C TYR A 299 -32.46 -28.80 -11.99
N HIS A 300 -33.71 -28.77 -12.08
CA HIS A 300 -34.67 -29.74 -12.33
C HIS A 300 -34.13 -30.94 -13.07
N SER A 301 -33.73 -31.91 -12.34
CA SER A 301 -33.90 -33.23 -12.81
C SER A 301 -35.36 -33.64 -12.53
N ALA A 302 -36.22 -33.41 -13.47
CA ALA A 302 -37.54 -34.02 -13.49
C ALA A 302 -37.46 -35.57 -13.49
N THR A 303 -36.23 -36.10 -13.50
CA THR A 303 -35.94 -37.54 -13.64
C THR A 303 -35.14 -38.13 -12.50
N GLY A 304 -34.88 -37.35 -11.40
CA GLY A 304 -34.24 -37.88 -10.20
C GLY A 304 -32.76 -38.35 -10.36
N ASN A 305 -32.12 -38.03 -11.46
CA ASN A 305 -30.76 -38.44 -11.72
C ASN A 305 -29.75 -37.41 -11.15
N SER A 306 -29.17 -37.75 -10.01
CA SER A 306 -28.27 -36.90 -9.23
C SER A 306 -26.93 -36.54 -9.92
N ALA A 307 -26.60 -37.14 -11.03
CA ALA A 307 -25.33 -36.96 -11.74
C ALA A 307 -25.23 -35.61 -12.48
N PHE A 308 -26.33 -34.91 -12.70
CA PHE A 308 -26.37 -33.61 -13.39
C PHE A 308 -26.68 -32.43 -12.49
N ASN A 309 -26.73 -32.60 -11.19
CA ASN A 309 -27.09 -31.58 -10.24
C ASN A 309 -25.90 -30.75 -9.75
N SER A 310 -24.67 -31.05 -10.19
CA SER A 310 -23.50 -30.29 -9.83
C SER A 310 -23.42 -29.01 -10.66
N ALA A 311 -23.26 -27.87 -9.99
CA ALA A 311 -22.95 -26.60 -10.66
C ALA A 311 -21.68 -26.70 -11.52
N LEU A 312 -20.76 -27.59 -11.15
CA LEU A 312 -19.54 -27.90 -11.91
C LEU A 312 -19.82 -28.69 -13.18
N ALA A 313 -20.83 -29.57 -13.16
CA ALA A 313 -21.23 -30.36 -14.32
C ALA A 313 -22.13 -29.58 -15.29
N ASN A 314 -22.68 -28.44 -14.87
CA ASN A 314 -23.53 -27.65 -15.73
C ASN A 314 -22.68 -26.72 -16.63
N PRO A 315 -22.71 -26.89 -17.96
CA PRO A 315 -21.96 -26.08 -18.89
C PRO A 315 -22.48 -24.63 -18.98
N ARG A 316 -23.64 -24.33 -18.39
CA ARG A 316 -24.22 -23.00 -18.38
C ARG A 316 -23.70 -22.18 -17.20
N GLN A 317 -23.42 -20.90 -17.47
CA GLN A 317 -23.03 -19.98 -16.40
C GLN A 317 -24.23 -19.64 -15.52
N CYS A 318 -24.05 -19.59 -14.20
CA CYS A 318 -25.10 -19.23 -13.24
C CYS A 318 -25.72 -17.88 -13.55
N LEU A 319 -24.95 -16.92 -14.04
CA LEU A 319 -25.40 -15.58 -14.41
C LEU A 319 -26.32 -15.54 -15.63
N ASN A 320 -26.45 -16.62 -16.39
CA ASN A 320 -27.44 -16.66 -17.46
C ASN A 320 -28.88 -16.56 -16.91
N CYS A 321 -29.07 -17.02 -15.68
CA CYS A 321 -30.34 -16.92 -14.96
C CYS A 321 -30.28 -15.91 -13.79
N HIS A 322 -29.20 -15.92 -12.99
CA HIS A 322 -29.02 -15.08 -11.81
C HIS A 322 -28.24 -13.81 -12.16
N SER A 323 -28.76 -12.99 -13.07
CA SER A 323 -28.04 -11.82 -13.60
C SER A 323 -27.91 -10.65 -12.62
N GLN A 324 -28.71 -10.61 -11.54
CA GLN A 324 -28.71 -9.54 -10.55
C GLN A 324 -27.90 -9.92 -9.28
N ILE A 325 -26.76 -10.57 -9.46
CA ILE A 325 -25.97 -11.14 -8.36
C ILE A 325 -25.46 -10.09 -7.35
N HIS A 326 -25.32 -8.83 -7.76
CA HIS A 326 -24.88 -7.75 -6.85
C HIS A 326 -26.01 -7.25 -5.95
N GLY A 327 -27.23 -7.70 -6.15
CA GLY A 327 -28.43 -7.30 -5.43
C GLY A 327 -29.56 -7.01 -6.39
N SER A 328 -30.79 -7.12 -5.90
CA SER A 328 -31.99 -6.94 -6.72
C SER A 328 -33.08 -6.18 -5.98
N ASN A 329 -33.80 -5.35 -6.71
CA ASN A 329 -35.03 -4.72 -6.26
C ASN A 329 -36.27 -5.38 -6.93
N SER A 330 -36.07 -6.53 -7.60
CA SER A 330 -37.15 -7.27 -8.23
C SER A 330 -38.12 -7.87 -7.21
N PRO A 331 -39.45 -7.78 -7.42
CA PRO A 331 -40.41 -8.45 -6.57
C PRO A 331 -40.37 -9.98 -6.65
N ALA A 332 -39.60 -10.54 -7.62
CA ALA A 332 -39.39 -11.98 -7.75
C ALA A 332 -38.60 -12.62 -6.59
N GLY A 333 -38.11 -11.82 -5.64
CA GLY A 333 -37.45 -12.29 -4.45
C GLY A 333 -35.91 -12.43 -4.55
N ALA A 334 -35.31 -13.07 -3.57
CA ALA A 334 -33.87 -13.19 -3.37
C ALA A 334 -33.16 -14.15 -4.33
N PHE A 335 -33.76 -14.50 -5.46
CA PHE A 335 -33.14 -15.40 -6.44
C PHE A 335 -32.26 -14.68 -7.46
N PHE A 336 -32.20 -13.36 -7.42
CA PHE A 336 -31.41 -12.50 -8.29
C PHE A 336 -31.66 -12.73 -9.79
N PHE A 337 -32.87 -13.11 -10.14
CA PHE A 337 -33.33 -13.12 -11.52
C PHE A 337 -33.56 -11.69 -12.05
N ARG A 338 -33.67 -11.56 -13.35
CA ARG A 338 -34.07 -10.29 -13.98
C ARG A 338 -35.48 -9.87 -13.57
#